data_623607d6be2c07f0f92b084fa09c8e80
#
_entry.id   623607d6be2c07f0f92b084fa09c8e80
#
_cell.length_a   1.000
_cell.length_b   1.000
_cell.length_c   1.000
_cell.angle_alpha   90.00
_cell.angle_beta   90.00
_cell.angle_gamma   90.00
#
_symmetry.space_group_name_H-M   'P 1'
#
loop_
_entity.id
_entity.type
_entity.pdbx_description
1 polymer ?
#
loop_
_entity_poly.entity_id
_entity_poly.type
_entity_poly.pdbx_seq_one_letter_code
_entity_poly.pdbx_strand_id
1 'polypeptide(L)'
;MKIGIDKIGFYTPNKYVDMVDLAMARNVDPNKYLKGIGQEKMSVADISQDAVSMAINATKQYLPKIDIDKVGLLIVGTESSVDESKSASLFVKSALKLKASVRTFEIKEACFGLTAAIFTAYDYISTHADKTAIVIGSDIARYGLNTAGEVTQGAGSISLLIKKDPAMLSINPQTSAYSKDINDFWRPTGSATALVDGKYSTQVYLDFFEYTFKNYQKQNHVDISNFKALLYHLPFTKMGLKANNLAIANLAERDAKKLTNEFKNSIELSKQVGNIYTGSLYLG
;
A
#
# COMPACT_ATOMS: atom_id res chain seq x y z
N MET A 1 12.98 22.30 6.47
CA MET A 1 13.62 20.97 6.64
C MET A 1 12.94 20.03 5.67
N LYS A 2 13.69 19.32 4.84
CA LYS A 2 13.13 18.28 3.97
C LYS A 2 13.07 16.97 4.74
N ILE A 3 11.91 16.30 4.75
CA ILE A 3 11.71 14.98 5.36
C ILE A 3 11.11 14.08 4.30
N GLY A 4 11.50 12.81 4.27
CA GLY A 4 10.97 11.91 3.27
C GLY A 4 11.58 10.52 3.29
N ILE A 5 11.40 9.79 2.19
CA ILE A 5 11.83 8.41 2.02
C ILE A 5 13.31 8.38 1.58
N ASP A 6 14.14 7.72 2.37
CA ASP A 6 15.57 7.52 2.10
C ASP A 6 15.88 6.14 1.52
N LYS A 7 15.15 5.11 1.96
CA LYS A 7 15.29 3.72 1.50
C LYS A 7 13.93 3.08 1.35
N ILE A 8 13.83 2.17 0.41
CA ILE A 8 12.68 1.28 0.19
C ILE A 8 13.19 -0.15 0.19
N GLY A 9 12.46 -1.03 0.87
CA GLY A 9 12.59 -2.47 0.77
C GLY A 9 11.24 -3.07 0.41
N PHE A 10 11.25 -4.07 -0.45
CA PHE A 10 10.07 -4.80 -0.90
C PHE A 10 10.28 -6.30 -0.75
N TYR A 11 9.27 -6.99 -0.26
CA TYR A 11 9.26 -8.45 -0.20
C TYR A 11 7.89 -8.99 -0.62
N THR A 12 7.91 -10.03 -1.44
CA THR A 12 6.73 -10.83 -1.77
C THR A 12 7.11 -12.31 -1.73
N PRO A 13 6.19 -13.21 -1.40
CA PRO A 13 6.42 -14.66 -1.50
C PRO A 13 6.88 -15.09 -2.90
N ASN A 14 7.63 -16.16 -2.97
CA ASN A 14 8.10 -16.75 -4.23
C ASN A 14 7.08 -17.69 -4.90
N LYS A 15 5.96 -17.97 -4.24
CA LYS A 15 4.83 -18.72 -4.79
C LYS A 15 3.79 -17.76 -5.33
N TYR A 16 3.17 -18.15 -6.42
CA TYR A 16 2.06 -17.38 -7.03
C TYR A 16 1.04 -18.32 -7.68
N VAL A 17 -0.14 -17.78 -7.90
CA VAL A 17 -1.17 -18.37 -8.77
C VAL A 17 -1.24 -17.55 -10.04
N ASP A 18 -1.17 -18.23 -11.19
CA ASP A 18 -1.39 -17.59 -12.49
C ASP A 18 -2.88 -17.37 -12.74
N MET A 19 -3.25 -16.23 -13.29
CA MET A 19 -4.66 -15.86 -13.48
C MET A 19 -5.36 -16.68 -14.56
N VAL A 20 -4.62 -17.22 -15.53
CA VAL A 20 -5.19 -18.14 -16.53
C VAL A 20 -5.53 -19.47 -15.88
N ASP A 21 -4.61 -20.02 -15.06
CA ASP A 21 -4.83 -21.26 -14.33
C ASP A 21 -6.00 -21.13 -13.34
N LEU A 22 -6.08 -20.00 -12.62
CA LEU A 22 -7.19 -19.72 -11.73
C LEU A 22 -8.52 -19.65 -12.49
N ALA A 23 -8.53 -18.97 -13.63
CA ALA A 23 -9.74 -18.83 -14.45
C ALA A 23 -10.23 -20.20 -14.94
N MET A 24 -9.33 -21.06 -15.41
CA MET A 24 -9.66 -22.44 -15.79
C MET A 24 -10.22 -23.23 -14.62
N ALA A 25 -9.59 -23.14 -13.43
CA ALA A 25 -10.05 -23.81 -12.22
C ALA A 25 -11.42 -23.31 -11.72
N ARG A 26 -11.86 -22.13 -12.13
CA ARG A 26 -13.15 -21.51 -11.78
C ARG A 26 -14.17 -21.55 -12.91
N ASN A 27 -13.86 -22.18 -14.06
CA ASN A 27 -14.70 -22.18 -15.28
C ASN A 27 -15.09 -20.77 -15.73
N VAL A 28 -14.12 -19.84 -15.72
CA VAL A 28 -14.29 -18.44 -16.10
C VAL A 28 -13.40 -18.13 -17.30
N ASP A 29 -13.86 -17.26 -18.21
CA ASP A 29 -13.02 -16.73 -19.28
C ASP A 29 -11.80 -16.00 -18.68
N PRO A 30 -10.55 -16.38 -19.00
CA PRO A 30 -9.34 -15.71 -18.50
C PRO A 30 -9.32 -14.20 -18.75
N ASN A 31 -9.94 -13.71 -19.82
CA ASN A 31 -10.02 -12.28 -20.11
C ASN A 31 -10.77 -11.47 -19.02
N LYS A 32 -11.67 -12.10 -18.25
CA LYS A 32 -12.28 -11.43 -17.09
C LYS A 32 -11.24 -11.03 -16.06
N TYR A 33 -10.21 -11.84 -15.85
CA TYR A 33 -9.13 -11.56 -14.90
C TYR A 33 -8.06 -10.69 -15.54
N LEU A 34 -7.55 -11.09 -16.69
CA LEU A 34 -6.44 -10.39 -17.36
C LEU A 34 -6.82 -8.97 -17.82
N LYS A 35 -8.02 -8.81 -18.43
CA LYS A 35 -8.47 -7.51 -18.96
C LYS A 35 -9.50 -6.81 -18.07
N GLY A 36 -10.41 -7.57 -17.46
CA GLY A 36 -11.49 -7.04 -16.63
C GLY A 36 -10.99 -6.51 -15.29
N ILE A 37 -10.14 -7.26 -14.61
CA ILE A 37 -9.50 -6.91 -13.32
C ILE A 37 -8.13 -6.28 -13.57
N GLY A 38 -7.42 -6.72 -14.61
CA GLY A 38 -6.07 -6.28 -14.96
C GLY A 38 -5.00 -6.96 -14.11
N GLN A 39 -5.24 -8.22 -13.72
CA GLN A 39 -4.33 -9.02 -12.90
C GLN A 39 -3.77 -10.18 -13.73
N GLU A 40 -2.47 -10.44 -13.62
CA GLU A 40 -1.78 -11.54 -14.31
C GLU A 40 -1.42 -12.68 -13.37
N LYS A 41 -0.99 -12.34 -12.15
CA LYS A 41 -0.64 -13.28 -11.08
C LYS A 41 -1.06 -12.73 -9.74
N MET A 42 -1.18 -13.59 -8.75
CA MET A 42 -1.27 -13.21 -7.35
C MET A 42 -0.23 -13.97 -6.53
N SER A 43 0.52 -13.27 -5.69
CA SER A 43 1.47 -13.88 -4.77
C SER A 43 0.74 -14.61 -3.64
N VAL A 44 1.28 -15.74 -3.22
CA VAL A 44 0.69 -16.61 -2.19
C VAL A 44 1.73 -16.87 -1.10
N ALA A 45 1.40 -16.48 0.12
CA ALA A 45 2.24 -16.74 1.29
C ALA A 45 2.32 -18.27 1.55
N ASP A 46 3.52 -18.76 1.87
CA ASP A 46 3.70 -20.11 2.37
C ASP A 46 3.14 -20.22 3.78
N ILE A 47 2.87 -21.45 4.24
CA ILE A 47 2.40 -21.72 5.60
C ILE A 47 3.36 -21.20 6.69
N SER A 48 4.64 -21.04 6.35
CA SER A 48 5.68 -20.51 7.22
C SER A 48 5.81 -18.98 7.16
N GLN A 49 5.00 -18.30 6.36
CA GLN A 49 5.05 -16.85 6.14
C GLN A 49 3.80 -16.16 6.67
N ASP A 50 4.03 -15.02 7.33
CA ASP A 50 3.01 -14.12 7.83
C ASP A 50 3.40 -12.65 7.58
N ALA A 51 2.56 -11.72 7.99
CA ALA A 51 2.83 -10.30 7.83
C ALA A 51 4.12 -9.87 8.56
N VAL A 52 4.46 -10.49 9.69
CA VAL A 52 5.67 -10.18 10.47
C VAL A 52 6.92 -10.63 9.72
N SER A 53 6.96 -11.86 9.26
CA SER A 53 8.12 -12.42 8.54
C SER A 53 8.39 -11.68 7.22
N MET A 54 7.33 -11.30 6.49
CA MET A 54 7.46 -10.48 5.28
C MET A 54 7.97 -9.07 5.59
N ALA A 55 7.47 -8.42 6.66
CA ALA A 55 7.94 -7.12 7.12
C ALA A 55 9.44 -7.13 7.46
N ILE A 56 9.91 -8.18 8.15
CA ILE A 56 11.32 -8.37 8.48
C ILE A 56 12.14 -8.49 7.19
N ASN A 57 11.71 -9.32 6.23
CA ASN A 57 12.44 -9.56 4.99
C ASN A 57 12.51 -8.30 4.11
N ALA A 58 11.44 -7.52 4.02
CA ALA A 58 11.46 -6.24 3.32
C ALA A 58 12.47 -5.26 3.96
N THR A 59 12.48 -5.16 5.29
CA THR A 59 13.37 -4.24 6.01
C THR A 59 14.83 -4.66 5.92
N LYS A 60 15.14 -5.94 5.96
CA LYS A 60 16.50 -6.48 5.85
C LYS A 60 17.23 -6.08 4.57
N GLN A 61 16.52 -5.73 3.50
CA GLN A 61 17.15 -5.33 2.22
C GLN A 61 18.00 -4.05 2.33
N TYR A 62 17.63 -3.15 3.24
CA TYR A 62 18.40 -1.93 3.44
C TYR A 62 18.98 -1.79 4.86
N LEU A 63 18.60 -2.64 5.80
CA LEU A 63 19.05 -2.56 7.20
C LEU A 63 20.57 -2.50 7.36
N PRO A 64 21.38 -3.27 6.60
CA PRO A 64 22.85 -3.19 6.68
C PRO A 64 23.44 -1.87 6.17
N LYS A 65 22.63 -1.04 5.51
CA LYS A 65 23.05 0.22 4.88
C LYS A 65 22.64 1.47 5.67
N ILE A 66 22.10 1.29 6.87
CA ILE A 66 21.63 2.38 7.73
C ILE A 66 22.32 2.35 9.07
N ASP A 67 22.35 3.50 9.75
CA ASP A 67 22.75 3.60 11.15
C ASP A 67 21.56 3.16 12.04
N ILE A 68 21.61 1.93 12.52
CA ILE A 68 20.56 1.33 13.34
C ILE A 68 20.37 2.06 14.68
N ASP A 69 21.40 2.72 15.17
CA ASP A 69 21.37 3.46 16.44
C ASP A 69 20.57 4.76 16.34
N LYS A 70 20.38 5.26 15.14
CA LYS A 70 19.51 6.41 14.87
C LYS A 70 18.04 6.05 14.77
N VAL A 71 17.68 4.78 14.64
CA VAL A 71 16.28 4.39 14.59
C VAL A 71 15.61 4.72 15.91
N GLY A 72 14.65 5.63 15.88
CA GLY A 72 13.90 6.07 17.06
C GLY A 72 12.42 5.66 17.04
N LEU A 73 11.90 5.29 15.85
CA LEU A 73 10.51 4.91 15.66
C LEU A 73 10.41 3.72 14.68
N LEU A 74 9.55 2.76 15.00
CA LEU A 74 9.12 1.68 14.12
C LEU A 74 7.62 1.56 14.16
N ILE A 75 6.95 1.64 12.99
CA ILE A 75 5.51 1.45 12.88
C ILE A 75 5.23 0.37 11.83
N VAL A 76 4.29 -0.52 12.13
CA VAL A 76 3.75 -1.48 11.16
C VAL A 76 2.28 -1.14 10.90
N GLY A 77 1.93 -0.86 9.66
CA GLY A 77 0.55 -0.79 9.19
C GLY A 77 0.14 -2.14 8.62
N THR A 78 -0.94 -2.74 9.14
CA THR A 78 -1.37 -4.05 8.68
C THR A 78 -2.84 -4.32 8.99
N GLU A 79 -3.50 -5.06 8.09
CA GLU A 79 -4.80 -5.70 8.31
C GLU A 79 -4.65 -7.20 8.64
N SER A 80 -3.41 -7.71 8.62
CA SER A 80 -3.08 -9.13 8.74
C SER A 80 -2.24 -9.41 9.98
N SER A 81 -2.53 -8.70 11.11
CA SER A 81 -1.81 -8.88 12.37
C SER A 81 -1.89 -10.33 12.85
N VAL A 82 -0.87 -10.73 13.60
CA VAL A 82 -0.72 -12.09 14.14
C VAL A 82 -1.23 -12.24 15.57
N ASP A 83 -1.59 -11.12 16.21
CA ASP A 83 -2.07 -11.06 17.59
C ASP A 83 -3.01 -9.86 17.75
N GLU A 84 -4.10 -10.02 18.51
CA GLU A 84 -5.10 -8.96 18.70
C GLU A 84 -4.70 -7.91 19.76
N SER A 85 -3.66 -8.19 20.55
CA SER A 85 -3.20 -7.31 21.65
C SER A 85 -1.74 -6.91 21.48
N LYS A 86 -0.85 -7.85 21.17
CA LYS A 86 0.56 -7.60 20.96
C LYS A 86 0.80 -7.15 19.53
N SER A 87 1.28 -5.93 19.38
CA SER A 87 1.57 -5.32 18.07
C SER A 87 2.56 -6.15 17.23
N ALA A 88 2.28 -6.33 15.94
CA ALA A 88 3.19 -6.92 14.95
C ALA A 88 4.57 -6.21 14.96
N SER A 89 4.58 -4.90 15.21
CA SER A 89 5.81 -4.12 15.28
C SER A 89 6.77 -4.56 16.40
N LEU A 90 6.28 -5.12 17.51
CA LEU A 90 7.14 -5.64 18.60
C LEU A 90 7.88 -6.91 18.15
N PHE A 91 7.24 -7.78 17.38
CA PHE A 91 7.90 -8.95 16.79
C PHE A 91 8.98 -8.53 15.78
N VAL A 92 8.64 -7.58 14.89
CA VAL A 92 9.59 -7.03 13.90
C VAL A 92 10.77 -6.35 14.61
N LYS A 93 10.52 -5.50 15.61
CA LYS A 93 11.56 -4.82 16.43
C LYS A 93 12.55 -5.82 17.02
N SER A 94 12.04 -6.89 17.64
CA SER A 94 12.84 -7.94 18.25
C SER A 94 13.71 -8.67 17.22
N ALA A 95 13.13 -9.08 16.10
CA ALA A 95 13.82 -9.80 15.03
C ALA A 95 14.91 -8.94 14.35
N LEU A 96 14.68 -7.64 14.20
CA LEU A 96 15.64 -6.68 13.66
C LEU A 96 16.69 -6.23 14.71
N LYS A 97 16.59 -6.70 15.95
CA LYS A 97 17.50 -6.35 17.08
C LYS A 97 17.59 -4.84 17.32
N LEU A 98 16.48 -4.11 17.15
CA LEU A 98 16.43 -2.68 17.45
C LEU A 98 16.50 -2.43 18.97
N LYS A 99 17.06 -1.29 19.37
CA LYS A 99 17.20 -0.89 20.77
C LYS A 99 15.88 -0.92 21.54
N ALA A 100 15.92 -1.21 22.83
CA ALA A 100 14.76 -1.19 23.70
C ALA A 100 14.02 0.16 23.70
N SER A 101 14.78 1.26 23.56
CA SER A 101 14.28 2.64 23.52
C SER A 101 13.55 3.03 22.24
N VAL A 102 13.56 2.22 21.17
CA VAL A 102 12.83 2.50 19.94
C VAL A 102 11.32 2.46 20.23
N ARG A 103 10.62 3.58 20.01
CA ARG A 103 9.17 3.66 20.10
C ARG A 103 8.56 2.79 19.00
N THR A 104 7.56 1.95 19.36
CA THR A 104 6.95 1.07 18.37
C THR A 104 5.49 0.79 18.66
N PHE A 105 4.68 0.72 17.61
CA PHE A 105 3.26 0.38 17.64
C PHE A 105 2.77 -0.06 16.25
N GLU A 106 1.54 -0.57 16.21
CA GLU A 106 0.86 -0.99 14.99
C GLU A 106 -0.28 -0.02 14.68
N ILE A 107 -0.55 0.17 13.39
CA ILE A 107 -1.73 0.91 12.90
C ILE A 107 -2.63 -0.05 12.14
N LYS A 108 -3.89 -0.12 12.57
CA LYS A 108 -4.96 -0.82 11.88
C LYS A 108 -5.94 0.21 11.32
N GLU A 109 -5.83 0.50 10.03
CA GLU A 109 -6.69 1.45 9.31
C GLU A 109 -6.88 0.97 7.87
N ALA A 110 -7.33 -0.28 7.72
CA ALA A 110 -7.45 -0.92 6.41
C ALA A 110 -6.20 -0.65 5.53
N CYS A 111 -6.36 -0.49 4.24
CA CYS A 111 -5.26 -0.23 3.31
C CYS A 111 -4.52 1.10 3.53
N PHE A 112 -5.05 2.00 4.38
CA PHE A 112 -4.43 3.30 4.70
C PHE A 112 -3.30 3.18 5.75
N GLY A 113 -3.17 2.05 6.43
CA GLY A 113 -2.27 1.88 7.57
C GLY A 113 -0.82 2.31 7.33
N LEU A 114 -0.21 1.98 6.18
CA LEU A 114 1.16 2.43 5.86
C LEU A 114 1.21 3.94 5.58
N THR A 115 0.21 4.51 4.92
CA THR A 115 0.14 5.95 4.67
C THR A 115 0.02 6.72 5.99
N ALA A 116 -0.82 6.25 6.93
CA ALA A 116 -0.91 6.80 8.28
C ALA A 116 0.43 6.70 9.03
N ALA A 117 1.15 5.58 8.88
CA ALA A 117 2.48 5.40 9.46
C ALA A 117 3.50 6.39 8.88
N ILE A 118 3.43 6.69 7.58
CA ILE A 118 4.30 7.69 6.93
C ILE A 118 4.05 9.09 7.50
N PHE A 119 2.80 9.52 7.67
CA PHE A 119 2.48 10.81 8.29
C PHE A 119 2.95 10.89 9.73
N THR A 120 2.70 9.84 10.51
CA THR A 120 3.19 9.75 11.90
C THR A 120 4.72 9.82 11.97
N ALA A 121 5.42 9.15 11.06
CA ALA A 121 6.87 9.21 10.98
C ALA A 121 7.37 10.59 10.55
N TYR A 122 6.68 11.26 9.61
CA TYR A 122 6.99 12.63 9.22
C TYR A 122 6.93 13.58 10.43
N ASP A 123 5.85 13.52 11.22
CA ASP A 123 5.66 14.34 12.42
C ASP A 123 6.73 14.01 13.48
N TYR A 124 7.04 12.73 13.67
CA TYR A 124 8.11 12.31 14.57
C TYR A 124 9.48 12.90 14.17
N ILE A 125 9.86 12.79 12.90
CA ILE A 125 11.15 13.32 12.41
C ILE A 125 11.18 14.84 12.44
N SER A 126 10.03 15.52 12.30
CA SER A 126 9.97 17.00 12.39
C SER A 126 10.45 17.53 13.74
N THR A 127 10.26 16.73 14.80
CA THR A 127 10.67 17.05 16.19
C THR A 127 11.92 16.29 16.64
N HIS A 128 12.40 15.30 15.90
CA HIS A 128 13.55 14.45 16.21
C HIS A 128 14.45 14.31 14.97
N ALA A 129 14.99 15.43 14.50
CA ALA A 129 15.70 15.52 13.21
C ALA A 129 17.02 14.72 13.15
N ASP A 130 17.56 14.29 14.28
CA ASP A 130 18.73 13.41 14.41
C ASP A 130 18.39 11.92 14.32
N LYS A 131 17.09 11.57 14.34
CA LYS A 131 16.57 10.21 14.28
C LYS A 131 16.12 9.81 12.89
N THR A 132 15.85 8.52 12.76
CA THR A 132 15.17 7.92 11.60
C THR A 132 13.97 7.09 12.05
N ALA A 133 13.01 6.91 11.17
CA ALA A 133 11.84 6.07 11.41
C ALA A 133 11.74 4.99 10.35
N ILE A 134 11.42 3.77 10.76
CA ILE A 134 11.06 2.66 9.88
C ILE A 134 9.55 2.52 9.89
N VAL A 135 8.92 2.59 8.73
CA VAL A 135 7.48 2.35 8.56
C VAL A 135 7.25 1.23 7.56
N ILE A 136 6.37 0.31 7.88
CA ILE A 136 6.20 -0.93 7.13
C ILE A 136 4.70 -1.15 6.88
N GLY A 137 4.35 -1.46 5.63
CA GLY A 137 3.05 -2.03 5.26
C GLY A 137 3.23 -3.50 4.91
N SER A 138 2.52 -4.41 5.56
CA SER A 138 2.73 -5.84 5.35
C SER A 138 1.43 -6.62 5.51
N ASP A 139 0.98 -7.28 4.43
CA ASP A 139 -0.32 -7.93 4.42
C ASP A 139 -0.39 -9.21 3.58
N ILE A 140 -1.38 -10.03 3.91
CA ILE A 140 -1.88 -11.15 3.13
C ILE A 140 -3.38 -10.90 2.88
N ALA A 141 -3.75 -10.54 1.66
CA ALA A 141 -5.14 -10.31 1.30
C ALA A 141 -5.91 -11.64 1.20
N ARG A 142 -7.04 -11.75 1.91
CA ARG A 142 -7.86 -12.96 2.00
C ARG A 142 -9.33 -12.63 1.82
N TYR A 143 -9.92 -13.12 0.71
CA TYR A 143 -11.34 -12.95 0.40
C TYR A 143 -12.14 -14.26 0.38
N GLY A 144 -11.47 -15.40 0.54
CA GLY A 144 -12.09 -16.72 0.43
C GLY A 144 -12.13 -17.26 -1.01
N LEU A 145 -12.20 -18.57 -1.11
CA LEU A 145 -12.24 -19.29 -2.39
C LEU A 145 -13.58 -19.12 -3.09
N ASN A 146 -13.58 -19.07 -4.42
CA ASN A 146 -14.76 -18.91 -5.28
C ASN A 146 -15.56 -17.61 -5.04
N THR A 147 -14.96 -16.61 -4.40
CA THR A 147 -15.55 -15.27 -4.27
C THR A 147 -15.09 -14.34 -5.38
N ALA A 148 -15.82 -13.25 -5.60
CA ALA A 148 -15.42 -12.22 -6.56
C ALA A 148 -14.09 -11.54 -6.19
N GLY A 149 -13.71 -11.55 -4.90
CA GLY A 149 -12.46 -10.99 -4.40
C GLY A 149 -11.25 -11.92 -4.57
N GLU A 150 -11.45 -13.22 -4.79
CA GLU A 150 -10.34 -14.20 -4.87
C GLU A 150 -9.25 -13.77 -5.87
N VAL A 151 -9.64 -13.31 -7.03
CA VAL A 151 -8.73 -12.89 -8.12
C VAL A 151 -7.89 -11.66 -7.78
N THR A 152 -8.26 -10.91 -6.75
CA THR A 152 -7.52 -9.69 -6.34
C THR A 152 -6.57 -9.93 -5.18
N GLN A 153 -6.49 -11.15 -4.63
CA GLN A 153 -5.61 -11.48 -3.52
C GLN A 153 -4.13 -11.27 -3.87
N GLY A 154 -3.31 -11.12 -2.84
CA GLY A 154 -1.87 -11.02 -2.92
C GLY A 154 -1.25 -11.06 -1.53
N ALA A 155 0.07 -11.09 -1.47
CA ALA A 155 0.83 -11.07 -0.23
C ALA A 155 2.16 -10.33 -0.44
N GLY A 156 2.53 -9.48 0.50
CA GLY A 156 3.79 -8.76 0.41
C GLY A 156 3.97 -7.70 1.48
N SER A 157 5.12 -7.09 1.48
CA SER A 157 5.51 -6.06 2.41
C SER A 157 6.35 -4.98 1.75
N ILE A 158 6.04 -3.73 2.08
CA ILE A 158 6.85 -2.54 1.77
C ILE A 158 7.41 -2.00 3.09
N SER A 159 8.71 -1.75 3.12
CA SER A 159 9.39 -1.11 4.25
C SER A 159 10.10 0.16 3.79
N LEU A 160 9.85 1.26 4.48
CA LEU A 160 10.37 2.58 4.15
C LEU A 160 11.21 3.11 5.31
N LEU A 161 12.37 3.71 5.00
CA LEU A 161 13.13 4.51 5.95
C LEU A 161 12.79 5.98 5.74
N ILE A 162 12.23 6.61 6.77
CA ILE A 162 11.91 8.04 6.78
C ILE A 162 12.96 8.79 7.59
N LYS A 163 13.49 9.88 7.03
CA LYS A 163 14.47 10.74 7.71
C LYS A 163 14.49 12.15 7.17
N LYS A 164 15.21 13.02 7.88
CA LYS A 164 15.63 14.33 7.38
C LYS A 164 16.62 14.17 6.24
N ASP A 165 16.55 15.06 5.25
CA ASP A 165 17.41 15.11 4.07
C ASP A 165 17.50 13.74 3.36
N PRO A 166 16.35 13.22 2.86
CA PRO A 166 16.25 11.89 2.28
C PRO A 166 16.94 11.81 0.92
N ALA A 167 17.45 10.62 0.57
CA ALA A 167 18.14 10.40 -0.71
C ALA A 167 17.19 10.16 -1.89
N MET A 168 15.96 9.65 -1.65
CA MET A 168 15.05 9.25 -2.74
C MET A 168 14.01 10.31 -3.05
N LEU A 169 13.14 10.64 -2.10
CA LEU A 169 12.09 11.64 -2.31
C LEU A 169 11.75 12.39 -1.02
N SER A 170 11.37 13.65 -1.16
CA SER A 170 10.83 14.46 -0.08
C SER A 170 9.31 14.37 -0.07
N ILE A 171 8.72 14.24 1.12
CA ILE A 171 7.27 14.25 1.33
C ILE A 171 6.83 15.70 1.45
N ASN A 172 5.78 16.07 0.71
CA ASN A 172 5.07 17.33 0.94
C ASN A 172 4.06 17.11 2.09
N PRO A 173 4.10 17.90 3.18
CA PRO A 173 3.16 17.76 4.28
C PRO A 173 1.73 18.18 3.94
N GLN A 174 1.54 18.87 2.84
CA GLN A 174 0.21 19.29 2.39
C GLN A 174 -0.57 18.07 1.89
N THR A 175 -1.71 17.82 2.50
CA THR A 175 -2.56 16.66 2.21
C THR A 175 -4.03 17.06 2.14
N SER A 176 -4.86 16.17 1.62
CA SER A 176 -6.31 16.25 1.73
C SER A 176 -6.83 14.91 2.25
N ALA A 177 -7.76 14.95 3.18
CA ALA A 177 -8.34 13.77 3.81
C ALA A 177 -9.87 13.79 3.72
N TYR A 178 -10.45 12.60 3.69
CA TYR A 178 -11.89 12.38 3.79
C TYR A 178 -12.15 11.07 4.53
N SER A 179 -13.02 11.11 5.53
CA SER A 179 -13.39 9.94 6.34
C SER A 179 -14.91 9.85 6.43
N LYS A 180 -15.43 8.64 6.38
CA LYS A 180 -16.85 8.37 6.56
C LYS A 180 -17.04 6.98 7.13
N ASP A 181 -17.97 6.82 8.07
CA ASP A 181 -18.38 5.51 8.60
C ASP A 181 -19.22 4.77 7.56
N ILE A 182 -18.59 3.78 6.92
CA ILE A 182 -19.20 2.95 5.86
C ILE A 182 -18.67 1.52 5.92
N ASN A 183 -19.49 0.57 5.46
CA ASN A 183 -19.16 -0.84 5.38
C ASN A 183 -19.16 -1.29 3.91
N ASP A 184 -18.23 -0.79 3.12
CA ASP A 184 -18.00 -1.24 1.74
C ASP A 184 -17.05 -2.44 1.69
N PHE A 185 -16.07 -2.46 2.60
CA PHE A 185 -15.09 -3.50 2.85
C PHE A 185 -14.85 -3.58 4.36
N TRP A 186 -14.97 -4.76 4.96
CA TRP A 186 -14.70 -4.95 6.38
C TRP A 186 -14.39 -6.40 6.72
N ARG A 187 -13.73 -6.63 7.82
CA ARG A 187 -13.48 -7.98 8.36
C ARG A 187 -13.81 -8.01 9.84
N PRO A 188 -14.99 -8.55 10.24
CA PRO A 188 -15.37 -8.65 11.63
C PRO A 188 -14.41 -9.53 12.43
N THR A 189 -14.29 -9.24 13.74
CA THR A 189 -13.52 -10.09 14.66
C THR A 189 -14.00 -11.54 14.57
N GLY A 190 -13.07 -12.47 14.47
CA GLY A 190 -13.35 -13.89 14.30
C GLY A 190 -13.55 -14.34 12.85
N SER A 191 -13.57 -13.44 11.87
CA SER A 191 -13.55 -13.82 10.45
C SER A 191 -12.14 -13.94 9.91
N ALA A 192 -11.86 -15.04 9.21
CA ALA A 192 -10.58 -15.25 8.53
C ALA A 192 -10.50 -14.50 7.20
N THR A 193 -11.64 -14.11 6.62
CA THR A 193 -11.75 -13.46 5.30
C THR A 193 -12.50 -12.15 5.39
N ALA A 194 -12.12 -11.20 4.55
CA ALA A 194 -12.83 -9.93 4.41
C ALA A 194 -14.17 -10.12 3.68
N LEU A 195 -15.13 -9.29 4.03
CA LEU A 195 -16.39 -9.11 3.33
C LEU A 195 -16.33 -7.84 2.49
N VAL A 196 -16.91 -7.87 1.30
CA VAL A 196 -16.90 -6.72 0.39
C VAL A 196 -18.19 -6.67 -0.45
N ASP A 197 -18.80 -5.48 -0.51
CA ASP A 197 -19.74 -5.14 -1.56
C ASP A 197 -18.97 -4.48 -2.71
N GLY A 198 -18.60 -5.28 -3.71
CA GLY A 198 -17.69 -4.85 -4.77
C GLY A 198 -18.20 -3.68 -5.63
N LYS A 199 -19.52 -3.55 -5.84
CA LYS A 199 -20.09 -2.41 -6.57
C LYS A 199 -20.06 -1.15 -5.72
N TYR A 200 -20.52 -1.24 -4.50
CA TYR A 200 -20.51 -0.14 -3.54
C TYR A 200 -19.09 0.31 -3.24
N SER A 201 -18.19 -0.62 -2.97
CA SER A 201 -16.77 -0.31 -2.73
C SER A 201 -16.11 0.41 -3.93
N THR A 202 -16.42 0.01 -5.17
CA THR A 202 -15.95 0.73 -6.36
C THR A 202 -16.45 2.17 -6.39
N GLN A 203 -17.73 2.40 -6.11
CA GLN A 203 -18.30 3.75 -6.10
C GLN A 203 -17.69 4.60 -5.01
N VAL A 204 -17.61 4.08 -3.80
CA VAL A 204 -16.98 4.75 -2.65
C VAL A 204 -15.53 5.15 -2.94
N TYR A 205 -14.75 4.23 -3.52
CA TYR A 205 -13.36 4.52 -3.90
C TYR A 205 -13.26 5.73 -4.84
N LEU A 206 -14.12 5.78 -5.87
CA LEU A 206 -14.11 6.87 -6.85
C LEU A 206 -14.61 8.19 -6.26
N ASP A 207 -15.67 8.15 -5.45
CA ASP A 207 -16.22 9.34 -4.79
C ASP A 207 -15.21 9.96 -3.80
N PHE A 208 -14.54 9.12 -3.00
CA PHE A 208 -13.54 9.58 -2.05
C PHE A 208 -12.29 10.13 -2.75
N PHE A 209 -11.86 9.45 -3.82
CA PHE A 209 -10.77 9.94 -4.65
C PHE A 209 -11.11 11.31 -5.25
N GLU A 210 -12.27 11.45 -5.87
CA GLU A 210 -12.68 12.72 -6.51
C GLU A 210 -12.76 13.86 -5.50
N TYR A 211 -13.33 13.60 -4.33
CA TYR A 211 -13.42 14.58 -3.24
C TYR A 211 -12.04 15.03 -2.76
N THR A 212 -11.19 14.08 -2.36
CA THR A 212 -9.86 14.39 -1.82
C THR A 212 -8.97 15.04 -2.86
N PHE A 213 -9.04 14.59 -4.10
CA PHE A 213 -8.24 15.13 -5.20
C PHE A 213 -8.62 16.58 -5.53
N LYS A 214 -9.90 16.86 -5.68
CA LYS A 214 -10.40 18.24 -5.90
C LYS A 214 -10.05 19.18 -4.74
N ASN A 215 -10.19 18.70 -3.50
CA ASN A 215 -9.82 19.49 -2.32
C ASN A 215 -8.32 19.75 -2.28
N TYR A 216 -7.49 18.75 -2.55
CA TYR A 216 -6.04 18.93 -2.61
C TYR A 216 -5.64 20.00 -3.62
N GLN A 217 -6.17 19.94 -4.84
CA GLN A 217 -5.90 20.91 -5.89
C GLN A 217 -6.32 22.34 -5.47
N LYS A 218 -7.53 22.47 -4.89
CA LYS A 218 -8.07 23.76 -4.44
C LYS A 218 -7.26 24.36 -3.29
N GLN A 219 -6.96 23.56 -2.27
CA GLN A 219 -6.25 24.03 -1.08
C GLN A 219 -4.80 24.42 -1.36
N ASN A 220 -4.16 23.72 -2.28
CA ASN A 220 -2.74 23.89 -2.57
C ASN A 220 -2.47 24.64 -3.89
N HIS A 221 -3.51 25.08 -4.58
CA HIS A 221 -3.41 25.79 -5.87
C HIS A 221 -2.55 25.02 -6.90
N VAL A 222 -2.70 23.68 -6.94
CA VAL A 222 -1.89 22.80 -7.78
C VAL A 222 -2.62 22.47 -9.07
N ASP A 223 -1.96 22.67 -10.20
CA ASP A 223 -2.40 22.17 -11.48
C ASP A 223 -1.88 20.74 -11.68
N ILE A 224 -2.78 19.84 -12.03
CA ILE A 224 -2.47 18.43 -12.27
C ILE A 224 -1.46 18.23 -13.43
N SER A 225 -1.41 19.12 -14.42
CA SER A 225 -0.43 19.10 -15.51
C SER A 225 1.03 19.17 -15.03
N ASN A 226 1.25 19.73 -13.82
CA ASN A 226 2.57 19.81 -13.19
C ASN A 226 3.07 18.50 -12.60
N PHE A 227 2.19 17.49 -12.42
CA PHE A 227 2.62 16.18 -11.93
C PHE A 227 3.33 15.38 -13.02
N LYS A 228 4.37 14.65 -12.60
CA LYS A 228 5.03 13.69 -13.49
C LYS A 228 4.22 12.40 -13.61
N ALA A 229 3.70 11.92 -12.49
CA ALA A 229 2.89 10.72 -12.39
C ALA A 229 1.85 10.87 -11.27
N LEU A 230 0.78 10.07 -11.36
CA LEU A 230 -0.22 9.88 -10.29
C LEU A 230 -0.19 8.41 -9.90
N LEU A 231 0.05 8.14 -8.64
CA LEU A 231 0.05 6.80 -8.08
C LEU A 231 -1.23 6.59 -7.26
N TYR A 232 -1.80 5.41 -7.37
CA TYR A 232 -3.09 5.08 -6.76
C TYR A 232 -2.96 3.86 -5.84
N HIS A 233 -3.76 3.82 -4.78
CA HIS A 233 -4.01 2.56 -4.11
C HIS A 233 -4.71 1.60 -5.08
N LEU A 234 -4.20 0.38 -5.22
CA LEU A 234 -4.65 -0.59 -6.18
C LEU A 234 -5.20 -1.85 -5.49
N PRO A 235 -6.51 -1.89 -5.14
CA PRO A 235 -7.16 -3.16 -4.81
C PRO A 235 -7.09 -4.14 -5.98
N PHE A 236 -7.07 -3.61 -7.19
CA PHE A 236 -6.74 -4.26 -8.47
C PHE A 236 -6.41 -3.18 -9.51
N THR A 237 -5.65 -3.51 -10.53
CA THR A 237 -5.08 -2.48 -11.43
C THR A 237 -6.13 -1.67 -12.19
N LYS A 238 -7.26 -2.29 -12.57
CA LYS A 238 -8.36 -1.61 -13.26
C LYS A 238 -9.03 -0.53 -12.40
N MET A 239 -8.98 -0.63 -11.07
CA MET A 239 -9.51 0.41 -10.18
C MET A 239 -8.71 1.70 -10.30
N GLY A 240 -7.38 1.60 -10.29
CA GLY A 240 -6.51 2.77 -10.50
C GLY A 240 -6.72 3.41 -11.87
N LEU A 241 -6.99 2.62 -12.92
CA LEU A 241 -7.30 3.17 -14.23
C LEU A 241 -8.58 4.02 -14.22
N LYS A 242 -9.62 3.59 -13.47
CA LYS A 242 -10.85 4.38 -13.32
C LYS A 242 -10.57 5.73 -12.64
N ALA A 243 -9.80 5.72 -11.55
CA ALA A 243 -9.40 6.95 -10.86
C ALA A 243 -8.51 7.85 -11.74
N ASN A 244 -7.56 7.26 -12.47
CA ASN A 244 -6.72 8.01 -13.41
C ASN A 244 -7.56 8.70 -14.48
N ASN A 245 -8.55 8.01 -15.06
CA ASN A 245 -9.44 8.60 -16.05
C ASN A 245 -10.24 9.78 -15.49
N LEU A 246 -10.69 9.71 -14.23
CA LEU A 246 -11.35 10.84 -13.56
C LEU A 246 -10.37 12.01 -13.37
N ALA A 247 -9.14 11.73 -12.93
CA ALA A 247 -8.14 12.74 -12.69
C ALA A 247 -7.78 13.54 -13.95
N ILE A 248 -7.66 12.86 -15.09
CA ILE A 248 -7.19 13.46 -16.36
C ILE A 248 -8.30 13.96 -17.29
N ALA A 249 -9.58 13.79 -16.92
CA ALA A 249 -10.73 14.01 -17.79
C ALA A 249 -10.80 15.41 -18.44
N ASN A 250 -10.26 16.43 -17.76
CA ASN A 250 -10.28 17.81 -18.22
C ASN A 250 -8.89 18.34 -18.66
N LEU A 251 -7.91 17.46 -18.82
CA LEU A 251 -6.58 17.86 -19.29
C LEU A 251 -6.49 17.94 -20.82
N ALA A 252 -5.56 18.75 -21.28
CA ALA A 252 -5.14 18.70 -22.67
C ALA A 252 -4.62 17.30 -23.05
N GLU A 253 -4.88 16.86 -24.27
CA GLU A 253 -4.57 15.49 -24.75
C GLU A 253 -3.12 15.07 -24.47
N ARG A 254 -2.17 15.98 -24.63
CA ARG A 254 -0.74 15.75 -24.38
C ARG A 254 -0.48 15.35 -22.92
N ASP A 255 -1.05 16.08 -21.97
CA ASP A 255 -0.82 15.86 -20.54
C ASP A 255 -1.61 14.64 -20.04
N ALA A 256 -2.82 14.44 -20.54
CA ALA A 256 -3.59 13.23 -20.29
C ALA A 256 -2.86 11.98 -20.77
N LYS A 257 -2.28 11.99 -21.98
CA LYS A 257 -1.49 10.88 -22.52
C LYS A 257 -0.24 10.60 -21.70
N LYS A 258 0.48 11.65 -21.26
CA LYS A 258 1.64 11.53 -20.37
C LYS A 258 1.28 10.79 -19.09
N LEU A 259 0.28 11.28 -18.34
CA LEU A 259 -0.13 10.69 -17.06
C LEU A 259 -0.70 9.27 -17.22
N THR A 260 -1.38 8.99 -18.34
CA THR A 260 -1.85 7.63 -18.65
C THR A 260 -0.70 6.66 -18.90
N ASN A 261 0.38 7.09 -19.57
CA ASN A 261 1.54 6.24 -19.80
C ASN A 261 2.29 5.95 -18.49
N GLU A 262 2.47 6.97 -17.64
CA GLU A 262 3.09 6.76 -16.32
C GLU A 262 2.23 5.86 -15.41
N PHE A 263 0.90 6.00 -15.47
CA PHE A 263 0.00 5.06 -14.78
C PHE A 263 0.23 3.62 -15.24
N LYS A 264 0.35 3.37 -16.56
CA LYS A 264 0.62 2.02 -17.07
C LYS A 264 1.94 1.45 -16.56
N ASN A 265 2.98 2.28 -16.45
CA ASN A 265 4.27 1.85 -15.88
C ASN A 265 4.13 1.50 -14.39
N SER A 266 3.36 2.28 -13.63
CA SER A 266 3.22 2.13 -12.17
C SER A 266 2.43 0.89 -11.74
N ILE A 267 1.69 0.23 -12.62
CA ILE A 267 0.87 -0.95 -12.28
C ILE A 267 1.57 -2.29 -12.54
N GLU A 268 2.76 -2.29 -13.11
CA GLU A 268 3.41 -3.53 -13.58
C GLU A 268 3.71 -4.51 -12.43
N LEU A 269 4.21 -4.02 -11.29
CA LEU A 269 4.40 -4.89 -10.12
C LEU A 269 3.07 -5.37 -9.54
N SER A 270 2.07 -4.49 -9.47
CA SER A 270 0.74 -4.84 -8.95
C SER A 270 0.06 -5.94 -9.76
N LYS A 271 0.25 -5.98 -11.09
CA LYS A 271 -0.25 -7.07 -11.94
C LYS A 271 0.31 -8.44 -11.57
N GLN A 272 1.56 -8.48 -11.09
CA GLN A 272 2.28 -9.72 -10.78
C GLN A 272 2.10 -10.15 -9.32
N VAL A 273 1.83 -9.22 -8.43
CA VAL A 273 1.81 -9.47 -6.97
C VAL A 273 0.38 -9.60 -6.44
N GLY A 274 -0.56 -8.83 -6.99
CA GLY A 274 -1.92 -8.70 -6.46
C GLY A 274 -2.03 -7.61 -5.40
N ASN A 275 -3.16 -7.59 -4.69
CA ASN A 275 -3.41 -6.64 -3.62
C ASN A 275 -2.61 -7.03 -2.36
N ILE A 276 -1.77 -6.14 -1.89
CA ILE A 276 -1.06 -6.25 -0.61
C ILE A 276 -1.55 -5.20 0.39
N TYR A 277 -2.83 -4.83 0.30
CA TYR A 277 -3.54 -3.89 1.16
C TYR A 277 -2.74 -2.62 1.46
N THR A 278 -2.19 -2.48 2.67
CA THR A 278 -1.45 -1.30 3.12
C THR A 278 -0.25 -0.94 2.23
N GLY A 279 0.39 -1.93 1.60
CA GLY A 279 1.54 -1.73 0.71
C GLY A 279 1.20 -1.43 -0.74
N SER A 280 -0.06 -1.67 -1.20
CA SER A 280 -0.42 -1.66 -2.61
C SER A 280 -0.17 -0.33 -3.34
N LEU A 281 -0.33 0.82 -2.68
CA LEU A 281 0.00 2.13 -3.26
C LEU A 281 1.50 2.25 -3.59
N TYR A 282 2.35 1.60 -2.82
CA TYR A 282 3.82 1.76 -2.84
C TYR A 282 4.51 0.72 -3.73
N LEU A 283 3.76 -0.03 -4.52
CA LEU A 283 4.27 -0.88 -5.59
C LEU A 283 4.45 -0.11 -6.92
N GLY A 284 3.87 1.09 -7.01
CA GLY A 284 3.88 1.93 -8.20
C GLY A 284 5.16 2.74 -8.42
#